data_1e4daec48b706e97da31ec3db57a3a8f
#
_entry.id   1e4daec48b706e97da31ec3db57a3a8f
#
_cell.length_a   1.000
_cell.length_b   1.000
_cell.length_c   1.000
_cell.angle_alpha   90.00
_cell.angle_beta   90.00
_cell.angle_gamma   90.00
#
_symmetry.space_group_name_H-M   'P 1'
#
loop_
_entity.id
_entity.type
_entity.pdbx_description
1 polymer ?
#
loop_
_entity_poly.entity_id
_entity_poly.type
_entity_poly.pdbx_seq_one_letter_code
_entity_poly.pdbx_strand_id
1 'polypeptide(L)'
;MLSKVRGSASSPTSPTANTLLAALPSDLRAVMKSCTKYTDNKGGSNTASNVSSTTDYLFLLSECEVFATHQYCNDAEPNYQAQYDYFKAGNSKVANKHSATGTAAVWWLRSPTSTGIVYYTYFCAVSSSGSLVYYGAGYAYGVVPGFVV
;
A
#
# COMPACT_ATOMS: atom_id res chain seq x y z
N MET A 1 -7.48 -6.56 10.40
CA MET A 1 -6.50 -5.51 10.71
C MET A 1 -6.07 -4.72 9.46
N LEU A 2 -5.76 -5.36 8.36
CA LEU A 2 -5.31 -4.69 7.12
C LEU A 2 -6.37 -3.82 6.41
N SER A 3 -7.67 -4.05 6.60
CA SER A 3 -8.70 -3.18 6.03
C SER A 3 -8.62 -1.72 6.52
N LYS A 4 -8.07 -1.49 7.72
CA LYS A 4 -7.83 -0.14 8.27
C LYS A 4 -6.50 0.49 7.85
N VAL A 5 -5.63 -0.27 7.20
CA VAL A 5 -4.27 0.18 6.80
C VAL A 5 -4.20 0.46 5.29
N ARG A 6 -5.15 -0.01 4.51
CA ARG A 6 -5.18 0.20 3.05
C ARG A 6 -5.31 1.67 2.66
N GLY A 7 -6.07 2.44 3.45
CA GLY A 7 -6.26 3.85 3.25
C GLY A 7 -7.05 4.48 4.40
N SER A 8 -7.06 5.78 4.46
CA SER A 8 -7.84 6.56 5.42
C SER A 8 -8.57 7.69 4.70
N ALA A 9 -9.89 7.61 4.71
CA ALA A 9 -10.79 8.66 4.25
C ALA A 9 -11.08 9.71 5.33
N SER A 10 -10.56 9.54 6.56
CA SER A 10 -10.72 10.51 7.65
C SER A 10 -10.09 11.85 7.27
N SER A 11 -10.73 12.95 7.66
CA SER A 11 -10.20 14.28 7.41
C SER A 11 -8.79 14.44 8.03
N PRO A 12 -7.80 14.92 7.26
CA PRO A 12 -6.45 15.12 7.78
C PRO A 12 -6.37 16.18 8.86
N THR A 13 -7.27 17.17 8.84
CA THR A 13 -7.32 18.26 9.84
C THR A 13 -7.96 17.83 11.16
N SER A 14 -8.75 16.75 11.14
CA SER A 14 -9.40 16.18 12.33
C SER A 14 -9.24 14.65 12.33
N PRO A 15 -8.02 14.13 12.42
CA PRO A 15 -7.80 12.70 12.34
C PRO A 15 -8.29 12.00 13.61
N THR A 16 -8.77 10.76 13.45
CA THR A 16 -9.06 9.90 14.60
C THR A 16 -7.79 9.65 15.41
N ALA A 17 -7.86 9.83 16.71
CA ALA A 17 -6.74 9.60 17.63
C ALA A 17 -6.18 8.17 17.49
N ASN A 18 -4.89 8.01 17.73
CA ASN A 18 -4.17 6.73 17.66
C ASN A 18 -4.18 6.07 16.27
N THR A 19 -4.34 6.85 15.20
CA THR A 19 -4.19 6.39 13.81
C THR A 19 -2.87 6.86 13.23
N LEU A 20 -2.41 6.20 12.16
CA LEU A 20 -1.21 6.62 11.43
C LEU A 20 -1.36 8.06 10.91
N LEU A 21 -2.55 8.45 10.44
CA LEU A 21 -2.81 9.82 10.00
C LEU A 21 -2.61 10.84 11.14
N ALA A 22 -3.05 10.52 12.36
CA ALA A 22 -2.87 11.39 13.53
C ALA A 22 -1.40 11.52 13.96
N ALA A 23 -0.55 10.53 13.62
CA ALA A 23 0.88 10.57 13.91
C ALA A 23 1.68 11.47 12.96
N LEU A 24 1.10 11.89 11.84
CA LEU A 24 1.76 12.81 10.90
C LEU A 24 1.73 14.26 11.44
N PRO A 25 2.74 15.07 11.12
CA PRO A 25 2.78 16.49 11.48
C PRO A 25 1.53 17.26 11.01
N SER A 26 1.07 18.21 11.79
CA SER A 26 -0.17 18.96 11.52
C SER A 26 -0.08 19.85 10.27
N ASP A 27 1.08 20.41 10.01
CA ASP A 27 1.37 21.22 8.82
C ASP A 27 1.31 20.37 7.55
N LEU A 28 1.88 19.16 7.57
CA LEU A 28 1.73 18.19 6.48
C LEU A 28 0.25 17.83 6.27
N ARG A 29 -0.46 17.49 7.35
CA ARG A 29 -1.88 17.12 7.27
C ARG A 29 -2.76 18.25 6.71
N ALA A 30 -2.41 19.52 6.95
CA ALA A 30 -3.16 20.68 6.47
C ALA A 30 -3.13 20.81 4.93
N VAL A 31 -2.11 20.29 4.26
CA VAL A 31 -1.94 20.39 2.79
C VAL A 31 -2.28 19.09 2.05
N MET A 32 -2.62 18.02 2.78
CA MET A 32 -2.99 16.74 2.16
C MET A 32 -4.28 16.84 1.35
N LYS A 33 -4.26 16.26 0.16
CA LYS A 33 -5.42 16.13 -0.73
C LYS A 33 -5.89 14.69 -0.80
N SER A 34 -7.19 14.49 -1.00
CA SER A 34 -7.73 13.17 -1.25
C SER A 34 -7.29 12.64 -2.62
N CYS A 35 -7.07 11.35 -2.70
CA CYS A 35 -6.66 10.67 -3.91
C CYS A 35 -7.47 9.39 -4.11
N THR A 36 -7.94 9.15 -5.33
CA THR A 36 -8.65 7.92 -5.67
C THR A 36 -7.64 6.83 -6.01
N LYS A 37 -7.78 5.68 -5.35
CA LYS A 37 -6.96 4.49 -5.54
C LYS A 37 -7.84 3.29 -5.88
N TYR A 38 -7.35 2.46 -6.80
CA TYR A 38 -8.00 1.22 -7.19
C TYR A 38 -7.27 0.02 -6.57
N THR A 39 -8.01 -0.97 -6.13
CA THR A 39 -7.45 -2.17 -5.49
C THR A 39 -8.45 -3.31 -5.61
N ASP A 40 -7.98 -4.53 -5.75
CA ASP A 40 -8.81 -5.70 -5.52
C ASP A 40 -9.25 -5.73 -4.04
N ASN A 41 -10.54 -5.62 -3.80
CA ASN A 41 -11.09 -5.54 -2.46
C ASN A 41 -11.54 -6.90 -1.89
N LYS A 42 -11.35 -7.98 -2.64
CA LYS A 42 -11.69 -9.35 -2.21
C LYS A 42 -10.45 -10.23 -2.06
N GLY A 43 -9.50 -10.19 -3.02
CA GLY A 43 -8.38 -11.11 -3.07
C GLY A 43 -8.76 -12.54 -3.42
N GLY A 44 -7.78 -13.43 -3.50
CA GLY A 44 -7.97 -14.87 -3.68
C GLY A 44 -8.52 -15.32 -5.05
N SER A 45 -8.86 -14.41 -5.95
CA SER A 45 -9.27 -14.69 -7.32
C SER A 45 -8.91 -13.54 -8.25
N ASN A 46 -8.63 -13.85 -9.50
CA ASN A 46 -8.27 -12.87 -10.54
C ASN A 46 -9.52 -12.34 -11.29
N THR A 47 -10.54 -11.94 -10.54
CA THR A 47 -11.79 -11.44 -11.09
C THR A 47 -11.73 -9.92 -11.19
N ALA A 48 -11.77 -9.37 -12.41
CA ALA A 48 -11.63 -7.92 -12.66
C ALA A 48 -12.64 -7.05 -11.90
N SER A 49 -13.88 -7.52 -11.71
CA SER A 49 -14.93 -6.81 -10.94
C SER A 49 -14.64 -6.71 -9.44
N ASN A 50 -13.59 -7.37 -8.93
CA ASN A 50 -13.15 -7.21 -7.56
C ASN A 50 -12.32 -5.94 -7.37
N VAL A 51 -11.79 -5.37 -8.46
CA VAL A 51 -11.04 -4.11 -8.43
C VAL A 51 -12.04 -2.95 -8.39
N SER A 52 -11.96 -2.17 -7.33
CA SER A 52 -12.81 -1.00 -7.13
C SER A 52 -12.03 0.14 -6.47
N SER A 53 -12.57 1.35 -6.58
CA SER A 53 -11.93 2.56 -6.08
C SER A 53 -12.26 2.83 -4.62
N THR A 54 -11.30 3.44 -3.92
CA THR A 54 -11.49 4.16 -2.65
C THR A 54 -10.91 5.56 -2.78
N THR A 55 -11.42 6.52 -2.01
CA THR A 55 -10.87 7.87 -1.96
C THR A 55 -10.29 8.08 -0.57
N ASP A 56 -8.98 8.27 -0.51
CA ASP A 56 -8.22 8.31 0.72
C ASP A 56 -7.25 9.48 0.74
N TYR A 57 -6.96 10.02 1.93
CA TYR A 57 -5.88 10.99 2.15
C TYR A 57 -4.54 10.30 2.43
N LEU A 58 -4.58 9.12 3.03
CA LEU A 58 -3.42 8.30 3.34
C LEU A 58 -3.68 6.88 2.83
N PHE A 59 -2.74 6.31 2.08
CA PHE A 59 -2.90 4.99 1.47
C PHE A 59 -1.58 4.21 1.47
N LEU A 60 -1.66 2.89 1.33
CA LEU A 60 -0.51 2.06 1.00
C LEU A 60 -0.33 2.04 -0.53
N LEU A 61 0.90 1.84 -0.98
CA LEU A 61 1.21 1.65 -2.39
C LEU A 61 0.73 0.27 -2.87
N SER A 62 0.41 0.13 -4.16
CA SER A 62 0.11 -1.17 -4.78
C SER A 62 1.35 -1.85 -5.31
N GLU A 63 1.22 -3.13 -5.70
CA GLU A 63 2.27 -3.85 -6.41
C GLU A 63 2.69 -3.10 -7.68
N CYS A 64 1.72 -2.69 -8.51
CA CYS A 64 1.98 -2.01 -9.79
C CYS A 64 2.67 -0.65 -9.60
N GLU A 65 2.31 0.10 -8.56
CA GLU A 65 2.93 1.41 -8.27
C GLU A 65 4.39 1.29 -7.85
N VAL A 66 4.80 0.13 -7.29
CA VAL A 66 6.18 -0.10 -6.83
C VAL A 66 7.01 -0.86 -7.86
N PHE A 67 6.45 -1.89 -8.52
CA PHE A 67 7.21 -2.84 -9.34
C PHE A 67 6.92 -2.76 -10.85
N ALA A 68 5.91 -2.03 -11.29
CA ALA A 68 5.38 -2.00 -12.67
C ALA A 68 4.80 -3.35 -13.15
N THR A 69 4.94 -4.40 -12.37
CA THR A 69 4.45 -5.75 -12.67
C THR A 69 3.14 -6.03 -11.93
N HIS A 70 2.47 -7.08 -12.32
CA HIS A 70 1.31 -7.63 -11.63
C HIS A 70 1.51 -9.15 -11.46
N GLN A 71 2.54 -9.50 -10.70
CA GLN A 71 2.89 -10.91 -10.51
C GLN A 71 1.91 -11.63 -9.59
N TYR A 72 1.41 -10.93 -8.57
CA TYR A 72 0.54 -11.50 -7.54
C TYR A 72 -0.80 -10.76 -7.42
N CYS A 73 -0.86 -9.47 -7.73
CA CYS A 73 -2.11 -8.71 -7.67
C CYS A 73 -3.05 -9.08 -8.81
N ASN A 74 -4.27 -8.56 -8.76
CA ASN A 74 -5.28 -8.76 -9.78
C ASN A 74 -4.83 -8.14 -11.12
N ASP A 75 -4.96 -8.88 -12.23
CA ASP A 75 -4.57 -8.45 -13.58
C ASP A 75 -5.28 -7.18 -14.05
N ALA A 76 -6.37 -6.78 -13.42
CA ALA A 76 -7.07 -5.54 -13.70
C ALA A 76 -6.50 -4.32 -12.97
N GLU A 77 -5.70 -4.48 -11.90
CA GLU A 77 -5.11 -3.34 -11.18
C GLU A 77 -4.23 -2.45 -12.07
N PRO A 78 -3.38 -2.98 -12.99
CA PRO A 78 -2.55 -2.16 -13.89
C PRO A 78 -3.33 -1.22 -14.80
N ASN A 79 -4.61 -1.49 -15.06
CA ASN A 79 -5.45 -0.62 -15.90
C ASN A 79 -5.73 0.75 -15.26
N TYR A 80 -5.53 0.88 -13.96
CA TYR A 80 -5.90 2.06 -13.18
C TYR A 80 -4.71 2.74 -12.51
N GLN A 81 -3.51 2.15 -12.58
CA GLN A 81 -2.34 2.63 -11.86
C GLN A 81 -1.05 2.25 -12.56
N ALA A 82 -0.08 3.15 -12.52
CA ALA A 82 1.25 2.97 -13.10
C ALA A 82 2.32 3.03 -12.02
N GLN A 83 3.50 2.50 -12.34
CA GLN A 83 4.66 2.61 -11.46
C GLN A 83 5.01 4.09 -11.24
N TYR A 84 5.26 4.46 -9.99
CA TYR A 84 5.72 5.81 -9.67
C TYR A 84 7.12 6.07 -10.22
N ASP A 85 7.34 7.31 -10.69
CA ASP A 85 8.60 7.72 -11.31
C ASP A 85 9.82 7.48 -10.43
N TYR A 86 9.69 7.60 -9.12
CA TYR A 86 10.73 7.26 -8.16
C TYR A 86 11.23 5.81 -8.36
N PHE A 87 10.34 4.84 -8.43
CA PHE A 87 10.69 3.44 -8.61
C PHE A 87 11.07 3.10 -10.04
N LYS A 88 10.45 3.79 -11.02
CA LYS A 88 10.78 3.66 -12.43
C LYS A 88 12.21 4.12 -12.74
N ALA A 89 12.71 5.11 -12.01
CA ALA A 89 14.09 5.56 -12.08
C ALA A 89 15.10 4.58 -11.43
N GLY A 90 14.65 3.42 -10.93
CA GLY A 90 15.53 2.40 -10.34
C GLY A 90 15.89 2.67 -8.87
N ASN A 91 15.24 3.63 -8.21
CA ASN A 91 15.51 3.92 -6.81
C ASN A 91 15.13 2.75 -5.89
N SER A 92 15.78 2.70 -4.72
CA SER A 92 15.64 1.64 -3.74
C SER A 92 14.18 1.49 -3.25
N LYS A 93 13.75 0.24 -3.13
CA LYS A 93 12.47 -0.15 -2.53
C LYS A 93 12.62 -0.56 -1.06
N VAL A 94 13.86 -0.54 -0.55
CA VAL A 94 14.14 -0.88 0.85
C VAL A 94 13.65 0.25 1.75
N ALA A 95 12.87 -0.10 2.77
CA ALA A 95 12.46 0.81 3.83
C ALA A 95 13.11 0.41 5.16
N ASN A 96 13.53 1.37 5.94
CA ASN A 96 14.10 1.16 7.26
C ASN A 96 13.06 1.39 8.36
N LYS A 97 13.25 0.75 9.51
CA LYS A 97 12.43 1.02 10.69
C LYS A 97 12.61 2.47 11.14
N HIS A 98 11.51 3.14 11.46
CA HIS A 98 11.55 4.51 11.99
C HIS A 98 12.38 4.61 13.28
N SER A 99 12.24 3.63 14.18
CA SER A 99 12.96 3.59 15.46
C SER A 99 14.39 3.05 15.39
N ALA A 100 14.83 2.56 14.23
CA ALA A 100 16.15 1.95 14.04
C ALA A 100 16.63 2.19 12.60
N THR A 101 17.04 3.43 12.30
CA THR A 101 17.58 3.82 11.01
C THR A 101 18.75 2.92 10.62
N GLY A 102 18.74 2.42 9.38
CA GLY A 102 19.71 1.41 8.91
C GLY A 102 19.26 -0.03 9.10
N THR A 103 18.16 -0.29 9.80
CA THR A 103 17.56 -1.63 9.92
C THR A 103 16.44 -1.77 8.91
N ALA A 104 16.69 -2.48 7.81
CA ALA A 104 15.71 -2.74 6.77
C ALA A 104 14.53 -3.59 7.30
N ALA A 105 13.33 -3.26 6.87
CA ALA A 105 12.10 -3.93 7.28
C ALA A 105 11.25 -4.34 6.09
N VAL A 106 10.49 -5.42 6.25
CA VAL A 106 9.40 -5.75 5.33
C VAL A 106 8.28 -4.72 5.50
N TRP A 107 7.67 -4.29 4.40
CA TRP A 107 6.55 -3.35 4.46
C TRP A 107 5.41 -3.74 3.52
N TRP A 108 4.18 -3.46 3.95
CA TRP A 108 2.96 -3.87 3.27
C TRP A 108 2.64 -3.02 2.05
N LEU A 109 2.12 -3.71 1.02
CA LEU A 109 1.40 -3.10 -0.10
C LEU A 109 -0.12 -3.28 0.12
N ARG A 110 -0.94 -2.48 -0.58
CA ARG A 110 -2.40 -2.60 -0.50
C ARG A 110 -2.98 -3.73 -1.34
N SER A 111 -2.24 -4.21 -2.37
CA SER A 111 -2.71 -5.27 -3.26
C SER A 111 -2.80 -6.61 -2.54
N PRO A 112 -3.96 -7.27 -2.46
CA PRO A 112 -4.04 -8.66 -2.05
C PRO A 112 -3.51 -9.56 -3.15
N THR A 113 -3.15 -10.80 -2.83
CA THR A 113 -2.81 -11.79 -3.84
C THR A 113 -4.09 -12.29 -4.52
N SER A 114 -4.08 -12.35 -5.84
CA SER A 114 -5.22 -12.74 -6.67
C SER A 114 -4.82 -13.74 -7.75
N THR A 115 -3.55 -13.70 -8.20
CA THR A 115 -3.02 -14.54 -9.27
C THR A 115 -2.03 -15.56 -8.70
N GLY A 116 -2.25 -16.84 -8.98
CA GLY A 116 -1.35 -17.92 -8.58
C GLY A 116 -1.33 -18.28 -7.08
N ILE A 117 -1.85 -17.43 -6.22
CA ILE A 117 -1.91 -17.60 -4.77
C ILE A 117 -3.36 -17.49 -4.32
N VAL A 118 -3.99 -18.60 -4.02
CA VAL A 118 -5.43 -18.72 -3.72
C VAL A 118 -5.80 -18.48 -2.23
N TYR A 119 -5.05 -17.65 -1.51
CA TYR A 119 -5.36 -17.37 -0.12
C TYR A 119 -5.91 -15.95 0.05
N TYR A 120 -7.18 -15.84 0.39
CA TYR A 120 -7.90 -14.57 0.63
C TYR A 120 -7.30 -13.68 1.73
N THR A 121 -6.34 -14.19 2.48
CA THR A 121 -5.70 -13.51 3.62
C THR A 121 -4.28 -13.05 3.34
N TYR A 122 -3.79 -13.22 2.10
CA TYR A 122 -2.43 -12.84 1.72
C TYR A 122 -2.42 -11.50 0.98
N PHE A 123 -1.39 -10.72 1.27
CA PHE A 123 -1.15 -9.41 0.67
C PHE A 123 0.28 -9.32 0.15
N CYS A 124 0.46 -8.55 -0.93
CA CYS A 124 1.76 -8.19 -1.43
C CYS A 124 2.53 -7.35 -0.42
N ALA A 125 3.83 -7.50 -0.39
CA ALA A 125 4.73 -6.75 0.46
C ALA A 125 6.08 -6.56 -0.24
N VAL A 126 6.87 -5.64 0.26
CA VAL A 126 8.27 -5.46 -0.14
C VAL A 126 9.14 -6.05 0.96
N SER A 127 10.08 -6.93 0.58
CA SER A 127 11.01 -7.55 1.53
C SER A 127 12.04 -6.54 2.05
N SER A 128 12.77 -6.91 3.08
CA SER A 128 13.90 -6.12 3.59
C SER A 128 15.04 -5.93 2.56
N SER A 129 15.07 -6.73 1.49
CA SER A 129 16.00 -6.55 0.36
C SER A 129 15.42 -5.77 -0.82
N GLY A 130 14.15 -5.31 -0.73
CA GLY A 130 13.50 -4.55 -1.79
C GLY A 130 12.79 -5.41 -2.86
N SER A 131 12.71 -6.72 -2.66
CA SER A 131 12.05 -7.64 -3.60
C SER A 131 10.56 -7.75 -3.32
N LEU A 132 9.77 -8.05 -4.36
CA LEU A 132 8.35 -8.36 -4.22
C LEU A 132 8.19 -9.72 -3.50
N VAL A 133 7.34 -9.74 -2.49
CA VAL A 133 6.97 -10.92 -1.71
C VAL A 133 5.49 -10.85 -1.31
N TYR A 134 4.97 -11.89 -0.69
CA TYR A 134 3.61 -11.87 -0.13
C TYR A 134 3.58 -12.60 1.22
N TYR A 135 2.68 -12.18 2.09
CA TYR A 135 2.52 -12.76 3.42
C TYR A 135 1.05 -12.74 3.86
N GLY A 136 0.72 -13.63 4.79
CA GLY A 136 -0.56 -13.62 5.50
C GLY A 136 -0.74 -12.34 6.32
N ALA A 137 -1.95 -11.83 6.36
CA ALA A 137 -2.30 -10.57 7.04
C ALA A 137 -2.06 -10.55 8.56
N GLY A 138 -1.70 -11.68 9.16
CA GLY A 138 -1.39 -11.80 10.60
C GLY A 138 -0.01 -11.30 11.02
N TYR A 139 0.89 -11.06 10.08
CA TYR A 139 2.24 -10.59 10.39
C TYR A 139 2.26 -9.08 10.67
N ALA A 140 3.07 -8.68 11.67
CA ALA A 140 3.30 -7.28 12.04
C ALA A 140 4.49 -6.74 11.25
N TYR A 141 4.24 -6.23 10.04
CA TYR A 141 5.25 -5.58 9.19
C TYR A 141 5.06 -4.08 9.14
N GLY A 142 6.05 -3.38 8.57
CA GLY A 142 6.04 -1.94 8.43
C GLY A 142 4.98 -1.43 7.44
N VAL A 143 4.76 -0.13 7.46
CA VAL A 143 3.95 0.60 6.48
C VAL A 143 4.78 1.74 5.89
N VAL A 144 4.70 1.92 4.58
CA VAL A 144 5.23 3.07 3.85
C VAL A 144 4.02 3.82 3.28
N PRO A 145 3.57 4.87 3.97
CA PRO A 145 2.35 5.58 3.58
C PRO A 145 2.58 6.47 2.36
N GLY A 146 1.62 6.46 1.44
CA GLY A 146 1.50 7.42 0.35
C GLY A 146 0.46 8.49 0.68
N PHE A 147 0.67 9.70 0.21
CA PHE A 147 -0.26 10.82 0.30
C PHE A 147 -0.02 11.80 -0.85
N VAL A 148 -0.96 12.73 -1.08
CA VAL A 148 -0.87 13.79 -2.08
C VAL A 148 -0.93 15.14 -1.39
N VAL A 149 -0.12 16.08 -1.81
CA VAL A 149 -0.09 17.48 -1.34
C VAL A 149 -0.36 18.45 -2.48
#